data_a5a543263a606f5a60663baaa4cbd232
#
_entry.id   a5a543263a606f5a60663baaa4cbd232
#
_cell.length_a   1.000
_cell.length_b   1.000
_cell.length_c   1.000
_cell.angle_alpha   90.00
_cell.angle_beta   90.00
_cell.angle_gamma   90.00
#
_symmetry.space_group_name_H-M   'P 1'
#
loop_
_entity.id
_entity.type
_entity.pdbx_description
1 polymer ?
#
loop_
_entity_poly.entity_id
_entity_poly.type
_entity_poly.pdbx_seq_one_letter_code
_entity_poly.pdbx_strand_id
1 'polypeptide(L)'
;MRIGMLTGGGDCPGLNAVIRAAVRKGILHHGDEFVGFMEGWRGVLDNATMPLTLETTSGILHRGGTILRSSRTNVKKIPGGFDKCAEVLASHKLDALIALGGDDTQSISLALVERGVKCVGVPKTIDNDLSGTDACFGFDTAVGIATEAVDRLHSTAEAHNRVIVCEVMGRDAGWIAITSGIAGGADVILVPELPIDIEDVCRLITYRREHGKKFSIVVVAEGAKLPETDQIAVGDKVDSFGHVRLSGIGQVLAEEIEKRTGYETRSVNLGHTQRGGTPSAYDRMLATRYGVAAIDLVHAGKFGRLVVLKGTEISDIPLADAIAKTRTVGEDLLAVVRGLQPKP
;
A
#
# COMPACT_ATOMS: atom_id res chain seq x y z
N MET A 1 18.96 -24.55 3.60
CA MET A 1 17.88 -24.58 2.59
C MET A 1 18.22 -23.65 1.43
N ARG A 2 17.58 -23.84 0.29
CA ARG A 2 17.65 -22.89 -0.84
C ARG A 2 16.31 -22.18 -0.99
N ILE A 3 16.30 -20.87 -0.78
CA ILE A 3 15.08 -20.07 -0.63
C ILE A 3 14.97 -19.05 -1.78
N GLY A 4 13.84 -19.06 -2.48
CA GLY A 4 13.50 -18.07 -3.47
C GLY A 4 12.87 -16.83 -2.81
N MET A 5 13.11 -15.64 -3.36
CA MET A 5 12.43 -14.40 -2.95
C MET A 5 11.96 -13.61 -4.17
N LEU A 6 10.80 -13.01 -4.09
CA LEU A 6 10.30 -12.06 -5.09
C LEU A 6 9.56 -10.89 -4.45
N THR A 7 9.50 -9.78 -5.18
CA THR A 7 8.72 -8.59 -4.83
C THR A 7 7.71 -8.29 -5.94
N GLY A 8 6.41 -8.36 -5.64
CA GLY A 8 5.33 -8.20 -6.64
C GLY A 8 4.41 -7.01 -6.37
N GLY A 9 3.77 -6.52 -7.43
CA GLY A 9 2.85 -5.39 -7.38
C GLY A 9 3.54 -4.03 -7.35
N GLY A 10 2.83 -2.98 -6.91
CA GLY A 10 3.44 -1.66 -6.71
C GLY A 10 4.55 -1.70 -5.67
N ASP A 11 5.62 -0.95 -5.88
CA ASP A 11 6.68 -0.82 -4.89
C ASP A 11 6.24 0.01 -3.68
N CYS A 12 6.96 -0.14 -2.59
CA CYS A 12 6.81 0.71 -1.41
C CYS A 12 8.12 0.77 -0.63
N PRO A 13 8.31 1.79 0.21
CA PRO A 13 9.43 1.85 1.14
C PRO A 13 9.39 0.68 2.13
N GLY A 14 10.54 -0.01 2.34
CA GLY A 14 10.67 -1.14 3.27
C GLY A 14 10.92 -2.50 2.61
N LEU A 15 10.66 -2.67 1.30
CA LEU A 15 10.94 -3.94 0.60
C LEU A 15 12.37 -4.42 0.78
N ASN A 16 13.34 -3.52 0.62
CA ASN A 16 14.77 -3.85 0.81
C ASN A 16 15.09 -4.22 2.25
N ALA A 17 14.39 -3.68 3.23
CA ALA A 17 14.58 -4.03 4.63
C ALA A 17 14.15 -5.47 4.92
N VAL A 18 13.01 -5.93 4.33
CA VAL A 18 12.57 -7.33 4.41
C VAL A 18 13.61 -8.25 3.78
N ILE A 19 14.02 -7.97 2.53
CA ILE A 19 15.00 -8.78 1.79
C ILE A 19 16.28 -8.92 2.61
N ARG A 20 16.81 -7.80 3.08
CA ARG A 20 18.02 -7.78 3.90
C ARG A 20 17.88 -8.62 5.18
N ALA A 21 16.78 -8.50 5.88
CA ALA A 21 16.55 -9.19 7.14
C ALA A 21 16.43 -10.71 6.93
N ALA A 22 15.65 -11.14 5.94
CA ALA A 22 15.48 -12.54 5.62
C ALA A 22 16.81 -13.19 5.18
N VAL A 23 17.53 -12.55 4.26
CA VAL A 23 18.83 -13.07 3.77
C VAL A 23 19.85 -13.15 4.90
N ARG A 24 19.97 -12.10 5.74
CA ARG A 24 20.92 -12.12 6.86
C ARG A 24 20.59 -13.20 7.88
N LYS A 25 19.32 -13.33 8.27
CA LYS A 25 18.93 -14.38 9.22
C LYS A 25 19.14 -15.77 8.63
N GLY A 26 18.69 -16.03 7.42
CA GLY A 26 18.83 -17.35 6.79
C GLY A 26 20.30 -17.75 6.63
N ILE A 27 21.16 -16.87 6.11
CA ILE A 27 22.58 -17.19 5.93
C ILE A 27 23.29 -17.34 7.28
N LEU A 28 23.13 -16.36 8.20
CA LEU A 28 23.95 -16.33 9.42
C LEU A 28 23.55 -17.36 10.47
N HIS A 29 22.26 -17.74 10.52
CA HIS A 29 21.75 -18.65 11.54
C HIS A 29 21.49 -20.05 11.02
N HIS A 30 21.22 -20.21 9.69
CA HIS A 30 20.80 -21.48 9.13
C HIS A 30 21.68 -21.96 7.97
N GLY A 31 22.62 -21.13 7.45
CA GLY A 31 23.44 -21.49 6.30
C GLY A 31 22.64 -21.59 5.00
N ASP A 32 21.54 -20.86 4.89
CA ASP A 32 20.65 -20.90 3.72
C ASP A 32 21.29 -20.20 2.51
N GLU A 33 20.90 -20.65 1.31
CA GLU A 33 21.17 -19.98 0.04
C GLU A 33 19.93 -19.26 -0.46
N PHE A 34 20.12 -18.08 -1.09
CA PHE A 34 19.00 -17.27 -1.57
C PHE A 34 19.10 -16.96 -3.06
N VAL A 35 17.94 -17.04 -3.74
CA VAL A 35 17.76 -16.66 -5.14
C VAL A 35 16.65 -15.61 -5.21
N GLY A 36 16.96 -14.41 -5.70
CA GLY A 36 15.97 -13.37 -5.95
C GLY A 36 15.44 -13.45 -7.38
N PHE A 37 14.12 -13.54 -7.55
CA PHE A 37 13.47 -13.41 -8.86
C PHE A 37 13.23 -11.94 -9.17
N MET A 38 13.77 -11.48 -10.30
CA MET A 38 13.67 -10.11 -10.74
C MET A 38 12.26 -9.81 -11.25
N GLU A 39 11.76 -8.59 -11.01
CA GLU A 39 10.45 -8.15 -11.52
C GLU A 39 9.26 -9.05 -11.09
N GLY A 40 9.30 -9.59 -9.88
CA GLY A 40 8.20 -10.36 -9.30
C GLY A 40 7.83 -11.63 -10.09
N TRP A 41 6.54 -11.85 -10.31
CA TRP A 41 6.07 -13.03 -11.04
C TRP A 41 6.53 -13.09 -12.50
N ARG A 42 6.81 -11.95 -13.11
CA ARG A 42 7.42 -11.92 -14.45
C ARG A 42 8.77 -12.60 -14.46
N GLY A 43 9.61 -12.29 -13.48
CA GLY A 43 10.93 -12.89 -13.37
C GLY A 43 10.89 -14.40 -13.10
N VAL A 44 9.86 -14.88 -12.42
CA VAL A 44 9.64 -16.34 -12.30
C VAL A 44 9.33 -16.93 -13.69
N LEU A 45 8.40 -16.33 -14.44
CA LEU A 45 8.03 -16.78 -15.78
C LEU A 45 9.19 -16.74 -16.78
N ASP A 46 10.02 -15.71 -16.70
CA ASP A 46 11.15 -15.47 -17.62
C ASP A 46 12.46 -16.11 -17.10
N ASN A 47 12.42 -16.77 -15.95
CA ASN A 47 13.58 -17.34 -15.26
C ASN A 47 14.72 -16.33 -15.02
N ALA A 48 14.32 -15.06 -14.72
CA ALA A 48 15.24 -13.96 -14.49
C ALA A 48 15.58 -13.86 -13.00
N THR A 49 16.81 -14.20 -12.62
CA THR A 49 17.23 -14.29 -11.23
C THR A 49 18.52 -13.52 -10.95
N MET A 50 18.73 -13.21 -9.67
CA MET A 50 20.00 -12.74 -9.14
C MET A 50 20.33 -13.46 -7.82
N PRO A 51 21.61 -13.66 -7.47
CA PRO A 51 21.97 -14.20 -6.17
C PRO A 51 21.72 -13.15 -5.09
N LEU A 52 21.17 -13.59 -3.96
CA LEU A 52 21.03 -12.75 -2.76
C LEU A 52 22.03 -13.23 -1.70
N THR A 53 23.02 -12.40 -1.43
CA THR A 53 24.11 -12.68 -0.49
C THR A 53 24.17 -11.58 0.59
N LEU A 54 25.01 -11.78 1.59
CA LEU A 54 25.28 -10.73 2.59
C LEU A 54 25.83 -9.46 1.94
N GLU A 55 26.60 -9.60 0.86
CA GLU A 55 27.17 -8.48 0.12
C GLU A 55 26.10 -7.76 -0.71
N THR A 56 25.33 -8.47 -1.54
CA THR A 56 24.28 -7.86 -2.41
C THR A 56 23.17 -7.21 -1.61
N THR A 57 22.97 -7.62 -0.36
CA THR A 57 21.97 -7.05 0.56
C THR A 57 22.58 -6.11 1.60
N SER A 58 23.87 -5.75 1.47
CA SER A 58 24.51 -4.75 2.31
C SER A 58 24.08 -3.33 1.89
N GLY A 59 23.91 -2.43 2.88
CA GLY A 59 23.61 -1.01 2.62
C GLY A 59 22.21 -0.71 2.05
N ILE A 60 21.29 -1.70 1.94
CA ILE A 60 19.97 -1.50 1.33
C ILE A 60 18.84 -1.16 2.32
N LEU A 61 19.08 -1.20 3.63
CA LEU A 61 18.05 -1.02 4.66
C LEU A 61 17.24 0.27 4.50
N HIS A 62 17.90 1.36 4.17
CA HIS A 62 17.32 2.70 4.05
C HIS A 62 16.91 3.05 2.61
N ARG A 63 17.16 2.17 1.65
CA ARG A 63 16.86 2.43 0.24
C ARG A 63 15.39 2.11 -0.04
N GLY A 64 14.68 3.08 -0.64
CA GLY A 64 13.35 2.87 -1.19
C GLY A 64 13.36 1.96 -2.43
N GLY A 65 12.16 1.64 -2.91
CA GLY A 65 12.00 0.67 -4.00
C GLY A 65 12.45 -0.73 -3.60
N THR A 66 12.92 -1.51 -4.56
CA THR A 66 13.39 -2.90 -4.36
C THR A 66 14.56 -3.23 -5.28
N ILE A 67 15.59 -3.89 -4.74
CA ILE A 67 16.72 -4.39 -5.55
C ILE A 67 16.29 -5.48 -6.54
N LEU A 68 15.19 -6.18 -6.25
CA LEU A 68 14.61 -7.21 -7.13
C LEU A 68 13.72 -6.62 -8.23
N ARG A 69 13.48 -5.31 -8.24
CA ARG A 69 12.47 -4.68 -9.08
C ARG A 69 11.08 -5.29 -8.85
N SER A 70 10.07 -4.81 -9.54
CA SER A 70 8.69 -5.29 -9.40
C SER A 70 7.95 -5.23 -10.72
N SER A 71 6.89 -6.02 -10.86
CA SER A 71 5.96 -5.92 -11.98
C SER A 71 4.52 -6.20 -11.53
N ARG A 72 3.58 -5.77 -12.35
CA ARG A 72 2.15 -6.10 -12.24
C ARG A 72 1.78 -7.25 -13.19
N THR A 73 2.57 -8.31 -13.20
CA THR A 73 2.31 -9.48 -14.05
C THR A 73 1.27 -10.38 -13.41
N ASN A 74 0.13 -10.53 -14.08
CA ASN A 74 -0.94 -11.40 -13.64
C ASN A 74 -0.80 -12.80 -14.25
N VAL A 75 -0.26 -13.74 -13.47
CA VAL A 75 -0.06 -15.14 -13.88
C VAL A 75 -1.38 -15.82 -14.26
N LYS A 76 -2.50 -15.43 -13.64
CA LYS A 76 -3.84 -15.99 -13.92
C LYS A 76 -4.29 -15.75 -15.37
N LYS A 77 -3.82 -14.67 -16.01
CA LYS A 77 -4.16 -14.31 -17.39
C LYS A 77 -3.25 -14.96 -18.45
N ILE A 78 -2.24 -15.69 -18.03
CA ILE A 78 -1.27 -16.33 -18.92
C ILE A 78 -1.63 -17.82 -19.05
N PRO A 79 -1.91 -18.32 -20.26
CA PRO A 79 -2.18 -19.74 -20.47
C PRO A 79 -1.01 -20.60 -19.97
N GLY A 80 -1.29 -21.57 -19.09
CA GLY A 80 -0.27 -22.40 -18.44
C GLY A 80 0.67 -21.66 -17.48
N GLY A 81 0.36 -20.40 -17.11
CA GLY A 81 1.24 -19.55 -16.33
C GLY A 81 1.59 -20.12 -14.95
N PHE A 82 0.63 -20.72 -14.27
CA PHE A 82 0.89 -21.36 -12.97
C PHE A 82 1.81 -22.58 -13.07
N ASP A 83 1.59 -23.43 -14.08
CA ASP A 83 2.41 -24.63 -14.30
C ASP A 83 3.83 -24.21 -14.66
N LYS A 84 3.99 -23.23 -15.55
CA LYS A 84 5.30 -22.66 -15.87
C LYS A 84 6.00 -22.08 -14.64
N CYS A 85 5.29 -21.35 -13.78
CA CYS A 85 5.86 -20.86 -12.53
C CYS A 85 6.34 -22.02 -11.63
N ALA A 86 5.51 -23.06 -11.46
CA ALA A 86 5.85 -24.22 -10.65
C ALA A 86 7.08 -24.97 -11.21
N GLU A 87 7.15 -25.16 -12.53
CA GLU A 87 8.29 -25.78 -13.22
C GLU A 87 9.58 -24.99 -13.02
N VAL A 88 9.54 -23.66 -13.20
CA VAL A 88 10.72 -22.81 -12.98
C VAL A 88 11.18 -22.86 -11.53
N LEU A 89 10.26 -22.73 -10.57
CA LEU A 89 10.59 -22.81 -9.14
C LEU A 89 11.22 -24.17 -8.79
N ALA A 90 10.68 -25.26 -9.34
CA ALA A 90 11.21 -26.61 -9.15
C ALA A 90 12.60 -26.77 -9.79
N SER A 91 12.85 -26.18 -10.99
CA SER A 91 14.14 -26.23 -11.66
C SER A 91 15.28 -25.61 -10.85
N HIS A 92 14.94 -24.59 -10.03
CA HIS A 92 15.89 -23.99 -9.08
C HIS A 92 16.12 -24.83 -7.82
N LYS A 93 15.42 -25.95 -7.65
CA LYS A 93 15.49 -26.82 -6.46
C LYS A 93 15.29 -26.04 -5.17
N LEU A 94 14.27 -25.17 -5.16
CA LEU A 94 13.95 -24.36 -4.00
C LEU A 94 13.24 -25.19 -2.92
N ASP A 95 13.69 -25.05 -1.68
CA ASP A 95 13.01 -25.61 -0.52
C ASP A 95 11.80 -24.78 -0.11
N ALA A 96 11.84 -23.46 -0.38
CA ALA A 96 10.76 -22.52 -0.10
C ALA A 96 10.83 -21.28 -1.00
N LEU A 97 9.69 -20.57 -1.12
CA LEU A 97 9.56 -19.25 -1.73
C LEU A 97 9.03 -18.25 -0.70
N ILE A 98 9.62 -17.07 -0.62
CA ILE A 98 9.09 -15.93 0.15
C ILE A 98 8.59 -14.88 -0.85
N ALA A 99 7.27 -14.62 -0.84
CA ALA A 99 6.62 -13.68 -1.74
C ALA A 99 6.22 -12.39 -1.00
N LEU A 100 6.88 -11.28 -1.35
CA LEU A 100 6.58 -9.95 -0.79
C LEU A 100 5.59 -9.25 -1.72
N GLY A 101 4.37 -8.96 -1.24
CA GLY A 101 3.38 -8.30 -2.08
C GLY A 101 2.05 -8.03 -1.40
N GLY A 102 1.20 -7.30 -2.10
CA GLY A 102 -0.19 -7.06 -1.75
C GLY A 102 -1.10 -8.21 -2.16
N ASP A 103 -2.40 -7.96 -2.17
CA ASP A 103 -3.48 -8.91 -2.44
C ASP A 103 -3.24 -9.76 -3.71
N ASP A 104 -2.98 -9.12 -4.85
CA ASP A 104 -2.71 -9.81 -6.12
C ASP A 104 -1.52 -10.79 -6.04
N THR A 105 -0.44 -10.39 -5.38
CA THR A 105 0.74 -11.22 -5.21
C THR A 105 0.46 -12.41 -4.31
N GLN A 106 -0.24 -12.19 -3.20
CA GLN A 106 -0.59 -13.24 -2.24
C GLN A 106 -1.63 -14.21 -2.83
N SER A 107 -2.54 -13.73 -3.66
CA SER A 107 -3.51 -14.55 -4.39
C SER A 107 -2.85 -15.51 -5.40
N ILE A 108 -1.78 -15.06 -6.08
CA ILE A 108 -0.97 -15.95 -6.93
C ILE A 108 -0.18 -16.96 -6.07
N SER A 109 0.38 -16.47 -4.95
CA SER A 109 1.09 -17.34 -3.99
C SER A 109 0.20 -18.46 -3.46
N LEU A 110 -1.06 -18.14 -3.09
CA LEU A 110 -2.02 -19.15 -2.63
C LEU A 110 -2.29 -20.21 -3.71
N ALA A 111 -2.56 -19.77 -4.95
CA ALA A 111 -2.80 -20.71 -6.05
C ALA A 111 -1.59 -21.61 -6.37
N LEU A 112 -0.37 -21.15 -6.10
CA LEU A 112 0.85 -21.96 -6.22
C LEU A 112 1.03 -22.91 -5.02
N VAL A 113 0.63 -22.49 -3.82
CA VAL A 113 0.60 -23.37 -2.63
C VAL A 113 -0.33 -24.56 -2.86
N GLU A 114 -1.51 -24.34 -3.44
CA GLU A 114 -2.45 -25.39 -3.82
C GLU A 114 -1.89 -26.38 -4.86
N ARG A 115 -0.83 -25.97 -5.59
CA ARG A 115 -0.06 -26.81 -6.53
C ARG A 115 1.21 -27.40 -5.93
N GLY A 116 1.36 -27.33 -4.61
CA GLY A 116 2.47 -27.92 -3.87
C GLY A 116 3.72 -27.03 -3.72
N VAL A 117 3.69 -25.78 -4.17
CA VAL A 117 4.81 -24.83 -3.93
C VAL A 117 4.81 -24.42 -2.46
N LYS A 118 5.93 -24.60 -1.79
CA LYS A 118 6.13 -24.20 -0.40
C LYS A 118 6.37 -22.68 -0.34
N CYS A 119 5.34 -21.90 -0.04
CA CYS A 119 5.39 -20.43 -0.04
C CYS A 119 5.03 -19.83 1.31
N VAL A 120 5.74 -18.75 1.69
CA VAL A 120 5.44 -17.86 2.80
C VAL A 120 5.23 -16.45 2.23
N GLY A 121 4.12 -15.83 2.59
CA GLY A 121 3.77 -14.46 2.22
C GLY A 121 4.31 -13.43 3.21
N VAL A 122 4.67 -12.25 2.69
CA VAL A 122 4.98 -11.06 3.50
C VAL A 122 4.13 -9.90 3.00
N PRO A 123 3.33 -9.26 3.89
CA PRO A 123 2.39 -8.22 3.49
C PRO A 123 3.12 -6.94 3.11
N LYS A 124 2.90 -6.49 1.88
CA LYS A 124 3.51 -5.30 1.31
C LYS A 124 2.47 -4.49 0.56
N THR A 125 2.05 -3.37 1.12
CA THR A 125 1.22 -2.36 0.46
C THR A 125 1.28 -1.04 1.24
N ILE A 126 1.25 0.10 0.53
CA ILE A 126 1.08 1.40 1.19
C ILE A 126 -0.39 1.62 1.60
N ASP A 127 -1.32 0.89 0.97
CA ASP A 127 -2.76 1.09 1.13
C ASP A 127 -3.29 0.52 2.46
N ASN A 128 -2.49 -0.30 3.15
CA ASN A 128 -2.79 -0.96 4.44
C ASN A 128 -4.10 -1.77 4.43
N ASP A 129 -4.43 -2.33 3.28
CA ASP A 129 -5.71 -2.94 2.93
C ASP A 129 -5.75 -4.47 3.02
N LEU A 130 -4.63 -5.13 3.38
CA LEU A 130 -4.60 -6.59 3.59
C LEU A 130 -5.28 -6.97 4.90
N SER A 131 -6.18 -7.95 4.82
CA SER A 131 -6.85 -8.49 6.00
C SER A 131 -5.92 -9.24 6.93
N GLY A 132 -6.28 -9.27 8.20
CA GLY A 132 -5.60 -10.08 9.20
C GLY A 132 -4.27 -9.53 9.69
N THR A 133 -3.81 -8.39 9.23
CA THR A 133 -2.67 -7.67 9.81
C THR A 133 -3.08 -6.25 10.22
N ASP A 134 -2.51 -5.75 11.31
CA ASP A 134 -2.78 -4.39 11.78
C ASP A 134 -2.01 -3.34 10.97
N ALA A 135 -0.84 -3.70 10.45
CA ALA A 135 -0.04 -2.82 9.59
C ALA A 135 0.69 -3.59 8.49
N CYS A 136 0.77 -2.95 7.32
CA CYS A 136 1.69 -3.32 6.24
C CYS A 136 2.85 -2.32 6.21
N PHE A 137 4.06 -2.79 5.97
CA PHE A 137 5.17 -1.84 5.78
C PHE A 137 5.00 -1.06 4.47
N GLY A 138 5.49 0.17 4.48
CA GLY A 138 5.30 1.16 3.41
C GLY A 138 4.15 2.14 3.71
N PHE A 139 3.19 1.75 4.53
CA PHE A 139 2.05 2.58 4.92
C PHE A 139 2.49 3.79 5.76
N ASP A 140 3.28 3.58 6.81
CA ASP A 140 3.73 4.67 7.69
C ASP A 140 4.54 5.73 6.92
N THR A 141 5.41 5.31 6.01
CA THR A 141 6.14 6.22 5.14
C THR A 141 5.20 6.99 4.21
N ALA A 142 4.21 6.32 3.59
CA ALA A 142 3.24 6.97 2.71
C ALA A 142 2.39 8.00 3.47
N VAL A 143 1.95 7.68 4.68
CA VAL A 143 1.26 8.63 5.58
C VAL A 143 2.15 9.81 5.92
N GLY A 144 3.42 9.56 6.27
CA GLY A 144 4.37 10.64 6.58
C GLY A 144 4.54 11.61 5.40
N ILE A 145 4.68 11.09 4.17
CA ILE A 145 4.79 11.92 2.95
C ILE A 145 3.50 12.71 2.71
N ALA A 146 2.34 12.08 2.88
CA ALA A 146 1.05 12.75 2.70
C ALA A 146 0.84 13.84 3.77
N THR A 147 1.18 13.56 5.04
CA THR A 147 1.10 14.53 6.14
C THR A 147 2.01 15.72 5.90
N GLU A 148 3.29 15.49 5.50
CA GLU A 148 4.21 16.58 5.15
C GLU A 148 3.67 17.45 4.00
N ALA A 149 3.04 16.84 3.01
CA ALA A 149 2.40 17.58 1.93
C ALA A 149 1.25 18.45 2.45
N VAL A 150 0.38 17.89 3.29
CA VAL A 150 -0.74 18.65 3.93
C VAL A 150 -0.21 19.81 4.75
N ASP A 151 0.83 19.63 5.57
CA ASP A 151 1.48 20.69 6.35
C ASP A 151 1.95 21.85 5.46
N ARG A 152 2.56 21.53 4.31
CA ARG A 152 2.98 22.55 3.34
C ARG A 152 1.81 23.29 2.70
N LEU A 153 0.68 22.60 2.48
CA LEU A 153 -0.52 23.20 1.89
C LEU A 153 -1.20 24.20 2.82
N HIS A 154 -1.12 24.03 4.14
CA HIS A 154 -1.69 24.97 5.10
C HIS A 154 -1.18 26.39 4.88
N SER A 155 0.12 26.59 4.78
CA SER A 155 0.71 27.92 4.63
C SER A 155 0.29 28.63 3.33
N THR A 156 0.23 27.90 2.22
CA THR A 156 -0.20 28.48 0.94
C THR A 156 -1.71 28.68 0.88
N ALA A 157 -2.51 27.79 1.47
CA ALA A 157 -3.97 27.96 1.58
C ALA A 157 -4.33 29.20 2.39
N GLU A 158 -3.67 29.40 3.53
CA GLU A 158 -3.85 30.56 4.40
C GLU A 158 -3.45 31.86 3.71
N ALA A 159 -2.26 31.90 3.08
CA ALA A 159 -1.75 33.08 2.40
C ALA A 159 -2.68 33.60 1.30
N HIS A 160 -3.42 32.69 0.65
CA HIS A 160 -4.32 33.03 -0.47
C HIS A 160 -5.81 32.95 -0.14
N ASN A 161 -6.19 32.62 1.09
CA ASN A 161 -7.59 32.39 1.52
C ASN A 161 -8.33 31.36 0.63
N ARG A 162 -7.66 30.26 0.25
CA ARG A 162 -8.15 29.23 -0.68
C ARG A 162 -8.63 27.97 0.02
N VAL A 163 -9.46 27.22 -0.67
CA VAL A 163 -9.68 25.81 -0.39
C VAL A 163 -8.66 24.99 -1.19
N ILE A 164 -7.98 24.05 -0.56
CA ILE A 164 -7.09 23.13 -1.27
C ILE A 164 -7.56 21.69 -1.04
N VAL A 165 -7.79 20.98 -2.14
CA VAL A 165 -8.13 19.58 -2.16
C VAL A 165 -6.86 18.77 -2.44
N CYS A 166 -6.42 17.98 -1.46
CA CYS A 166 -5.25 17.09 -1.56
C CYS A 166 -5.71 15.66 -1.82
N GLU A 167 -5.47 15.16 -3.02
CA GLU A 167 -5.76 13.77 -3.40
C GLU A 167 -4.60 12.88 -3.03
N VAL A 168 -4.89 11.79 -2.29
CA VAL A 168 -3.93 10.79 -1.84
C VAL A 168 -4.28 9.40 -2.37
N MET A 169 -3.31 8.51 -2.44
CA MET A 169 -3.51 7.12 -2.80
C MET A 169 -4.29 6.36 -1.72
N GLY A 170 -4.56 5.08 -1.93
CA GLY A 170 -5.24 4.18 -0.99
C GLY A 170 -6.20 3.21 -1.67
N ARG A 171 -6.42 3.35 -2.99
CA ARG A 171 -7.35 2.53 -3.79
C ARG A 171 -8.76 2.48 -3.18
N ASP A 172 -9.20 1.29 -2.75
CA ASP A 172 -10.54 1.02 -2.22
C ASP A 172 -10.62 1.19 -0.69
N ALA A 173 -9.52 1.64 -0.05
CA ALA A 173 -9.44 1.84 1.39
C ALA A 173 -8.89 3.23 1.75
N GLY A 174 -9.52 3.92 2.67
CA GLY A 174 -9.23 5.30 3.06
C GLY A 174 -8.11 5.46 4.10
N TRP A 175 -7.29 4.45 4.35
CA TRP A 175 -6.30 4.47 5.43
C TRP A 175 -5.29 5.61 5.34
N ILE A 176 -4.74 5.88 4.14
CA ILE A 176 -3.80 7.00 3.96
C ILE A 176 -4.51 8.33 4.17
N ALA A 177 -5.69 8.50 3.55
CA ALA A 177 -6.45 9.73 3.64
C ALA A 177 -6.84 10.08 5.07
N ILE A 178 -7.40 9.10 5.81
CA ILE A 178 -7.87 9.35 7.17
C ILE A 178 -6.69 9.61 8.12
N THR A 179 -5.62 8.83 8.01
CA THR A 179 -4.48 8.96 8.91
C THR A 179 -3.71 10.26 8.65
N SER A 180 -3.39 10.56 7.39
CA SER A 180 -2.69 11.80 7.03
C SER A 180 -3.58 13.04 7.20
N GLY A 181 -4.88 12.92 6.96
CA GLY A 181 -5.82 14.00 7.16
C GLY A 181 -5.99 14.39 8.63
N ILE A 182 -6.10 13.40 9.53
CA ILE A 182 -6.14 13.65 10.98
C ILE A 182 -4.79 14.23 11.44
N ALA A 183 -3.68 13.62 11.05
CA ALA A 183 -2.34 14.03 11.48
C ALA A 183 -1.95 15.40 10.94
N GLY A 184 -2.32 15.74 9.70
CA GLY A 184 -2.06 17.02 9.06
C GLY A 184 -3.11 18.09 9.33
N GLY A 185 -4.13 17.81 10.15
CA GLY A 185 -5.16 18.79 10.52
C GLY A 185 -6.06 19.21 9.37
N ALA A 186 -6.41 18.29 8.47
CA ALA A 186 -7.37 18.56 7.40
C ALA A 186 -8.76 18.87 7.98
N ASP A 187 -9.44 19.80 7.35
CA ASP A 187 -10.78 20.27 7.78
C ASP A 187 -11.89 19.33 7.33
N VAL A 188 -11.67 18.66 6.18
CA VAL A 188 -12.56 17.66 5.62
C VAL A 188 -11.71 16.46 5.14
N ILE A 189 -12.15 15.25 5.48
CA ILE A 189 -11.47 14.00 5.09
C ILE A 189 -12.50 13.11 4.41
N LEU A 190 -12.21 12.72 3.16
CA LEU A 190 -13.11 11.93 2.31
C LEU A 190 -12.46 10.60 1.96
N VAL A 191 -13.18 9.52 2.25
CA VAL A 191 -12.69 8.14 2.14
C VAL A 191 -13.64 7.28 1.31
N PRO A 192 -13.17 6.18 0.67
CA PRO A 192 -14.01 5.31 -0.16
C PRO A 192 -15.14 4.61 0.61
N GLU A 193 -14.97 4.44 1.92
CA GLU A 193 -15.91 3.75 2.80
C GLU A 193 -17.24 4.48 2.96
N LEU A 194 -17.26 5.78 2.67
CA LEU A 194 -18.45 6.61 2.74
C LEU A 194 -18.64 7.36 1.41
N PRO A 195 -19.88 7.41 0.88
CA PRO A 195 -20.16 8.25 -0.28
C PRO A 195 -19.96 9.73 0.08
N ILE A 196 -19.41 10.49 -0.86
CA ILE A 196 -19.21 11.95 -0.69
C ILE A 196 -20.57 12.64 -0.78
N ASP A 197 -20.92 13.37 0.27
CA ASP A 197 -21.98 14.36 0.25
C ASP A 197 -21.36 15.73 -0.01
N ILE A 198 -21.46 16.21 -1.25
CA ILE A 198 -20.84 17.49 -1.66
C ILE A 198 -21.49 18.70 -0.99
N GLU A 199 -22.78 18.63 -0.65
CA GLU A 199 -23.46 19.72 0.06
C GLU A 199 -22.93 19.80 1.49
N ASP A 200 -22.69 18.68 2.16
CA ASP A 200 -22.10 18.67 3.49
C ASP A 200 -20.66 19.19 3.47
N VAL A 201 -19.86 18.82 2.48
CA VAL A 201 -18.51 19.38 2.27
C VAL A 201 -18.55 20.91 2.14
N CYS A 202 -19.43 21.42 1.27
CA CYS A 202 -19.59 22.86 1.07
C CYS A 202 -20.10 23.57 2.34
N ARG A 203 -21.01 22.96 3.08
CA ARG A 203 -21.52 23.45 4.36
C ARG A 203 -20.38 23.58 5.40
N LEU A 204 -19.55 22.58 5.54
CA LEU A 204 -18.41 22.59 6.48
C LEU A 204 -17.41 23.72 6.12
N ILE A 205 -17.08 23.86 4.84
CA ILE A 205 -16.17 24.92 4.36
C ILE A 205 -16.76 26.30 4.61
N THR A 206 -18.06 26.50 4.32
CA THR A 206 -18.76 27.77 4.53
C THR A 206 -18.84 28.09 6.02
N TYR A 207 -19.23 27.13 6.87
CA TYR A 207 -19.25 27.28 8.32
C TYR A 207 -17.91 27.81 8.86
N ARG A 208 -16.81 27.21 8.43
CA ARG A 208 -15.47 27.63 8.85
C ARG A 208 -15.19 29.08 8.46
N ARG A 209 -15.55 29.48 7.24
CA ARG A 209 -15.33 30.80 6.71
C ARG A 209 -16.15 31.87 7.48
N GLU A 210 -17.39 31.56 7.82
CA GLU A 210 -18.25 32.41 8.65
C GLU A 210 -17.71 32.58 10.08
N HIS A 211 -16.96 31.56 10.57
CA HIS A 211 -16.30 31.61 11.88
C HIS A 211 -14.83 32.09 11.82
N GLY A 212 -14.48 32.85 10.78
CA GLY A 212 -13.20 33.57 10.68
C GLY A 212 -12.03 32.75 10.10
N LYS A 213 -12.26 31.52 9.68
CA LYS A 213 -11.23 30.67 9.01
C LYS A 213 -11.38 30.77 7.50
N LYS A 214 -10.54 31.59 6.85
CA LYS A 214 -10.68 31.94 5.43
C LYS A 214 -10.14 30.92 4.46
N PHE A 215 -9.48 29.85 4.92
CA PHE A 215 -8.97 28.75 4.12
C PHE A 215 -9.46 27.42 4.65
N SER A 216 -9.41 26.37 3.82
CA SER A 216 -9.68 25.00 4.23
C SER A 216 -8.83 23.99 3.47
N ILE A 217 -8.47 22.92 4.14
CA ILE A 217 -7.79 21.77 3.55
C ILE A 217 -8.76 20.59 3.51
N VAL A 218 -8.94 20.04 2.33
CA VAL A 218 -9.72 18.81 2.10
C VAL A 218 -8.74 17.70 1.69
N VAL A 219 -8.70 16.60 2.42
CA VAL A 219 -7.95 15.40 2.02
C VAL A 219 -8.93 14.37 1.47
N VAL A 220 -8.67 13.86 0.28
CA VAL A 220 -9.53 12.87 -0.39
C VAL A 220 -8.71 11.67 -0.87
N ALA A 221 -9.18 10.45 -0.57
CA ALA A 221 -8.62 9.23 -1.15
C ALA A 221 -9.01 9.11 -2.63
N GLU A 222 -8.09 8.66 -3.48
CA GLU A 222 -8.31 8.48 -4.92
C GLU A 222 -9.51 7.59 -5.28
N GLY A 223 -9.89 6.69 -4.37
CA GLY A 223 -11.02 5.77 -4.52
C GLY A 223 -12.36 6.29 -3.97
N ALA A 224 -12.38 7.48 -3.39
CA ALA A 224 -13.62 8.08 -2.89
C ALA A 224 -14.60 8.36 -4.04
N LYS A 225 -15.91 8.25 -3.77
CA LYS A 225 -16.96 8.31 -4.80
C LYS A 225 -17.88 9.49 -4.56
N LEU A 226 -18.03 10.29 -5.60
CA LEU A 226 -19.05 11.34 -5.65
C LEU A 226 -20.28 10.78 -6.41
N PRO A 227 -21.45 10.59 -5.76
CA PRO A 227 -22.60 9.88 -6.35
C PRO A 227 -23.14 10.48 -7.65
N GLU A 228 -22.97 11.79 -7.83
CA GLU A 228 -23.48 12.53 -9.01
C GLU A 228 -22.55 12.44 -10.23
N THR A 229 -21.37 11.86 -10.06
CA THR A 229 -20.42 11.64 -11.14
C THR A 229 -20.15 10.16 -11.25
N ASP A 230 -20.35 9.58 -12.44
CA ASP A 230 -19.81 8.26 -12.73
C ASP A 230 -18.32 8.23 -12.35
N GLN A 231 -17.87 7.15 -11.73
CA GLN A 231 -16.51 7.00 -11.23
C GLN A 231 -15.52 7.68 -12.16
N ILE A 232 -14.78 8.67 -11.66
CA ILE A 232 -13.74 9.33 -12.42
C ILE A 232 -12.56 8.36 -12.52
N ALA A 233 -12.79 7.36 -13.36
CA ALA A 233 -11.72 6.55 -13.89
C ALA A 233 -10.96 7.43 -14.87
N VAL A 234 -9.62 7.48 -14.78
CA VAL A 234 -8.79 8.07 -15.84
C VAL A 234 -8.91 7.21 -17.09
N GLY A 235 -10.03 7.36 -17.81
CA GLY A 235 -10.39 6.59 -19.00
C GLY A 235 -10.57 5.08 -18.70
N ASP A 236 -10.93 4.31 -19.71
CA ASP A 236 -11.13 2.84 -19.67
C ASP A 236 -9.84 2.03 -19.42
N LYS A 237 -8.80 2.65 -18.85
CA LYS A 237 -7.51 2.00 -18.62
C LYS A 237 -7.52 1.20 -17.34
N VAL A 238 -7.69 -0.10 -17.47
CA VAL A 238 -7.47 -1.06 -16.40
C VAL A 238 -6.01 -1.55 -16.38
N ASP A 239 -5.51 -1.90 -15.21
CA ASP A 239 -4.22 -2.57 -15.09
C ASP A 239 -4.31 -4.06 -15.46
N SER A 240 -3.18 -4.79 -15.40
CA SER A 240 -3.14 -6.21 -15.76
C SER A 240 -4.00 -7.11 -14.88
N PHE A 241 -4.38 -6.67 -13.69
CA PHE A 241 -5.28 -7.38 -12.78
C PHE A 241 -6.76 -7.02 -12.99
N GLY A 242 -7.04 -5.99 -13.79
CA GLY A 242 -8.41 -5.52 -14.05
C GLY A 242 -8.84 -4.38 -13.12
N HIS A 243 -7.93 -3.84 -12.34
CA HIS A 243 -8.23 -2.70 -11.50
C HIS A 243 -8.26 -1.41 -12.34
N VAL A 244 -9.31 -0.66 -12.16
CA VAL A 244 -9.46 0.67 -12.76
C VAL A 244 -8.37 1.59 -12.22
N ARG A 245 -7.78 2.41 -13.08
CA ARG A 245 -6.85 3.46 -12.62
C ARG A 245 -7.67 4.59 -12.03
N LEU A 246 -7.57 4.75 -10.73
CA LEU A 246 -8.20 5.83 -9.98
C LEU A 246 -7.27 7.05 -10.03
N SER A 247 -7.81 8.21 -10.31
CA SER A 247 -7.15 9.52 -10.14
C SER A 247 -8.09 10.63 -10.64
N GLY A 248 -7.96 11.81 -10.08
CA GLY A 248 -8.67 13.00 -10.56
C GLY A 248 -9.92 13.37 -9.78
N ILE A 249 -10.30 12.60 -8.78
CA ILE A 249 -11.42 12.97 -7.89
C ILE A 249 -11.16 14.32 -7.19
N GLY A 250 -9.90 14.60 -6.84
CA GLY A 250 -9.51 15.87 -6.23
C GLY A 250 -9.76 17.07 -7.12
N GLN A 251 -9.55 16.94 -8.44
CA GLN A 251 -9.83 18.00 -9.39
C GLN A 251 -11.34 18.27 -9.51
N VAL A 252 -12.13 17.20 -9.63
CA VAL A 252 -13.60 17.33 -9.74
C VAL A 252 -14.20 17.93 -8.48
N LEU A 253 -13.74 17.49 -7.31
CA LEU A 253 -14.17 18.08 -6.04
C LEU A 253 -13.81 19.56 -5.98
N ALA A 254 -12.61 19.94 -6.42
CA ALA A 254 -12.21 21.34 -6.44
C ALA A 254 -13.15 22.20 -7.30
N GLU A 255 -13.50 21.71 -8.50
CA GLU A 255 -14.43 22.39 -9.41
C GLU A 255 -15.85 22.50 -8.83
N GLU A 256 -16.37 21.41 -8.23
CA GLU A 256 -17.70 21.41 -7.61
C GLU A 256 -17.77 22.29 -6.35
N ILE A 257 -16.73 22.31 -5.52
CA ILE A 257 -16.65 23.19 -4.36
C ILE A 257 -16.62 24.67 -4.81
N GLU A 258 -15.76 25.02 -5.78
CA GLU A 258 -15.66 26.39 -6.30
C GLU A 258 -16.98 26.85 -6.90
N LYS A 259 -17.64 26.01 -7.69
CA LYS A 259 -18.95 26.30 -8.32
C LYS A 259 -20.05 26.55 -7.29
N ARG A 260 -20.12 25.75 -6.21
CA ARG A 260 -21.18 25.84 -5.20
C ARG A 260 -20.95 26.92 -4.16
N THR A 261 -19.70 27.14 -3.79
CA THR A 261 -19.37 28.11 -2.70
C THR A 261 -18.87 29.44 -3.20
N GLY A 262 -18.41 29.54 -4.44
CA GLY A 262 -17.72 30.72 -4.97
C GLY A 262 -16.33 30.96 -4.38
N TYR A 263 -15.79 30.01 -3.60
CA TYR A 263 -14.45 30.13 -3.01
C TYR A 263 -13.40 29.54 -3.94
N GLU A 264 -12.33 30.30 -4.19
CA GLU A 264 -11.23 29.84 -5.02
C GLU A 264 -10.67 28.51 -4.48
N THR A 265 -10.75 27.46 -5.29
CA THR A 265 -10.37 26.11 -4.90
C THR A 265 -9.32 25.56 -5.86
N ARG A 266 -8.33 24.87 -5.34
CA ARG A 266 -7.25 24.22 -6.11
C ARG A 266 -7.11 22.77 -5.68
N SER A 267 -6.68 21.91 -6.59
CA SER A 267 -6.37 20.53 -6.30
C SER A 267 -4.87 20.26 -6.40
N VAL A 268 -4.42 19.34 -5.57
CA VAL A 268 -3.07 18.77 -5.61
C VAL A 268 -3.21 17.25 -5.55
N ASN A 269 -2.65 16.53 -6.53
CA ASN A 269 -2.60 15.06 -6.50
C ASN A 269 -1.17 14.63 -6.13
N LEU A 270 -1.02 13.92 -5.03
CA LEU A 270 0.29 13.43 -4.58
C LEU A 270 0.77 12.22 -5.38
N GLY A 271 -0.15 11.39 -5.85
CA GLY A 271 0.14 10.23 -6.71
C GLY A 271 1.31 9.39 -6.20
N HIS A 272 2.18 8.98 -7.12
CA HIS A 272 3.27 8.06 -6.86
C HIS A 272 4.40 8.61 -5.96
N THR A 273 4.41 9.89 -5.60
CA THR A 273 5.36 10.42 -4.59
C THR A 273 5.24 9.68 -3.27
N GLN A 274 4.04 9.19 -2.93
CA GLN A 274 3.74 8.41 -1.73
C GLN A 274 4.37 7.00 -1.72
N ARG A 275 4.79 6.49 -2.89
CA ARG A 275 5.43 5.17 -3.03
C ARG A 275 6.95 5.22 -2.93
N GLY A 276 7.53 6.39 -3.09
CA GLY A 276 8.98 6.59 -3.20
C GLY A 276 9.64 6.94 -1.88
N GLY A 277 10.94 7.14 -1.97
CA GLY A 277 11.75 7.67 -0.87
C GLY A 277 12.24 6.63 0.12
N THR A 278 12.91 7.13 1.12
CA THR A 278 13.53 6.35 2.21
C THR A 278 12.45 5.88 3.18
N PRO A 279 12.39 4.58 3.54
CA PRO A 279 11.41 4.10 4.53
C PRO A 279 11.60 4.77 5.89
N SER A 280 10.49 5.08 6.57
CA SER A 280 10.48 5.58 7.94
C SER A 280 11.15 4.60 8.90
N ALA A 281 11.48 5.06 10.09
CA ALA A 281 12.04 4.19 11.13
C ALA A 281 11.07 3.04 11.48
N TYR A 282 9.76 3.34 11.52
CA TYR A 282 8.73 2.34 11.77
C TYR A 282 8.70 1.26 10.68
N ASP A 283 8.64 1.66 9.41
CA ASP A 283 8.61 0.72 8.29
C ASP A 283 9.89 -0.11 8.18
N ARG A 284 11.06 0.46 8.46
CA ARG A 284 12.32 -0.31 8.53
C ARG A 284 12.27 -1.38 9.60
N MET A 285 11.78 -1.03 10.79
CA MET A 285 11.66 -1.97 11.92
C MET A 285 10.64 -3.06 11.62
N LEU A 286 9.43 -2.70 11.16
CA LEU A 286 8.36 -3.64 10.84
C LEU A 286 8.79 -4.60 9.72
N ALA A 287 9.34 -4.07 8.63
CA ALA A 287 9.85 -4.83 7.50
C ALA A 287 10.97 -5.81 7.93
N THR A 288 11.89 -5.36 8.80
CA THR A 288 12.94 -6.22 9.37
C THR A 288 12.33 -7.37 10.17
N ARG A 289 11.35 -7.09 11.04
CA ARG A 289 10.65 -8.12 11.84
C ARG A 289 9.92 -9.12 10.95
N TYR A 290 9.27 -8.65 9.88
CA TYR A 290 8.60 -9.52 8.91
C TYR A 290 9.57 -10.42 8.16
N GLY A 291 10.72 -9.89 7.73
CA GLY A 291 11.74 -10.69 7.06
C GLY A 291 12.33 -11.78 7.97
N VAL A 292 12.55 -11.45 9.24
CA VAL A 292 13.01 -12.41 10.26
C VAL A 292 11.96 -13.51 10.47
N ALA A 293 10.69 -13.14 10.68
CA ALA A 293 9.61 -14.07 10.92
C ALA A 293 9.30 -14.97 9.70
N ALA A 294 9.45 -14.45 8.49
CA ALA A 294 9.29 -15.27 7.28
C ALA A 294 10.29 -16.44 7.25
N ILE A 295 11.54 -16.22 7.64
CA ILE A 295 12.54 -17.29 7.78
C ILE A 295 12.17 -18.27 8.88
N ASP A 296 11.65 -17.78 10.02
CA ASP A 296 11.18 -18.66 11.10
C ASP A 296 10.05 -19.57 10.62
N LEU A 297 9.10 -19.06 9.85
CA LEU A 297 8.03 -19.88 9.27
C LEU A 297 8.56 -20.93 8.28
N VAL A 298 9.52 -20.55 7.42
CA VAL A 298 10.16 -21.48 6.48
C VAL A 298 10.82 -22.64 7.23
N HIS A 299 11.63 -22.34 8.25
CA HIS A 299 12.32 -23.37 9.04
C HIS A 299 11.39 -24.17 9.94
N ALA A 300 10.25 -23.61 10.35
CA ALA A 300 9.18 -24.34 11.05
C ALA A 300 8.31 -25.19 10.11
N GLY A 301 8.54 -25.17 8.79
CA GLY A 301 7.73 -25.89 7.80
C GLY A 301 6.30 -25.33 7.66
N LYS A 302 6.04 -24.11 8.09
CA LYS A 302 4.73 -23.45 8.05
C LYS A 302 4.53 -22.71 6.73
N PHE A 303 4.12 -23.44 5.70
CA PHE A 303 3.84 -22.89 4.37
C PHE A 303 2.36 -22.54 4.18
N GLY A 304 2.05 -21.76 3.15
CA GLY A 304 0.70 -21.25 2.92
C GLY A 304 0.28 -20.19 3.94
N ARG A 305 1.24 -19.53 4.60
CA ARG A 305 1.03 -18.55 5.66
C ARG A 305 1.53 -17.17 5.26
N LEU A 306 0.87 -16.14 5.76
CA LEU A 306 1.29 -14.73 5.69
C LEU A 306 1.80 -14.31 7.08
N VAL A 307 2.98 -13.69 7.12
CA VAL A 307 3.44 -13.00 8.34
C VAL A 307 2.56 -11.78 8.61
N VAL A 308 2.15 -11.55 9.84
CA VAL A 308 1.26 -10.44 10.22
C VAL A 308 1.71 -9.76 11.51
N LEU A 309 1.27 -8.51 11.68
CA LEU A 309 1.34 -7.78 12.95
C LEU A 309 -0.02 -7.88 13.65
N LYS A 310 -0.02 -8.22 14.94
CA LYS A 310 -1.17 -8.21 15.84
C LYS A 310 -0.80 -7.43 17.10
N GLY A 311 -1.36 -6.24 17.25
CA GLY A 311 -0.91 -5.30 18.27
C GLY A 311 0.57 -4.99 18.12
N THR A 312 1.40 -5.49 19.04
CA THR A 312 2.87 -5.31 18.99
C THR A 312 3.62 -6.59 18.59
N GLU A 313 2.92 -7.70 18.38
CA GLU A 313 3.53 -9.01 18.15
C GLU A 313 3.48 -9.41 16.67
N ILE A 314 4.55 -10.07 16.21
CA ILE A 314 4.55 -10.72 14.91
C ILE A 314 3.96 -12.13 15.07
N SER A 315 3.01 -12.44 14.21
CA SER A 315 2.29 -13.71 14.14
C SER A 315 2.16 -14.17 12.69
N ASP A 316 1.35 -15.18 12.43
CA ASP A 316 1.07 -15.67 11.09
C ASP A 316 -0.40 -16.10 10.94
N ILE A 317 -0.94 -15.94 9.74
CA ILE A 317 -2.29 -16.38 9.36
C ILE A 317 -2.25 -17.16 8.03
N PRO A 318 -3.27 -17.99 7.72
CA PRO A 318 -3.40 -18.56 6.38
C PRO A 318 -3.42 -17.48 5.29
N LEU A 319 -2.76 -17.72 4.16
CA LEU A 319 -2.81 -16.83 3.00
C LEU A 319 -4.25 -16.57 2.52
N ALA A 320 -5.11 -17.59 2.59
CA ALA A 320 -6.51 -17.47 2.21
C ALA A 320 -7.26 -16.42 3.04
N ASP A 321 -7.00 -16.34 4.33
CA ASP A 321 -7.65 -15.36 5.23
C ASP A 321 -7.18 -13.93 4.94
N ALA A 322 -5.92 -13.77 4.53
CA ALA A 322 -5.33 -12.47 4.22
C ALA A 322 -5.96 -11.80 2.99
N ILE A 323 -6.38 -12.61 2.01
CA ILE A 323 -6.95 -12.14 0.73
C ILE A 323 -8.48 -12.31 0.64
N ALA A 324 -9.13 -12.78 1.71
CA ALA A 324 -10.57 -13.05 1.71
C ALA A 324 -11.41 -11.76 1.54
N LYS A 325 -10.91 -10.65 2.06
CA LYS A 325 -11.58 -9.34 1.98
C LYS A 325 -10.58 -8.20 2.08
N THR A 326 -10.91 -7.07 1.50
CA THR A 326 -10.18 -5.81 1.70
C THR A 326 -10.38 -5.31 3.12
N ARG A 327 -9.30 -4.89 3.78
CA ARG A 327 -9.35 -4.24 5.09
C ARG A 327 -9.62 -2.75 4.89
N THR A 328 -10.80 -2.33 5.27
CA THR A 328 -11.27 -0.93 5.18
C THR A 328 -11.12 -0.21 6.52
N VAL A 329 -11.24 1.12 6.50
CA VAL A 329 -11.22 1.96 7.71
C VAL A 329 -12.40 1.61 8.59
N GLY A 330 -12.15 1.43 9.88
CA GLY A 330 -13.15 1.11 10.88
C GLY A 330 -13.95 2.32 11.36
N GLU A 331 -15.11 2.05 11.92
CA GLU A 331 -16.03 3.06 12.46
C GLU A 331 -15.39 3.91 13.58
N ASP A 332 -14.43 3.36 14.31
CA ASP A 332 -13.67 4.05 15.35
C ASP A 332 -12.94 5.30 14.83
N LEU A 333 -12.21 5.17 13.71
CA LEU A 333 -11.52 6.32 13.09
C LEU A 333 -12.49 7.26 12.37
N LEU A 334 -13.55 6.73 11.75
CA LEU A 334 -14.60 7.55 11.15
C LEU A 334 -15.32 8.40 12.21
N ALA A 335 -15.53 7.86 13.41
CA ALA A 335 -16.09 8.59 14.53
C ALA A 335 -15.17 9.72 15.01
N VAL A 336 -13.84 9.52 14.98
CA VAL A 336 -12.88 10.60 15.28
C VAL A 336 -13.05 11.77 14.31
N VAL A 337 -13.10 11.48 13.00
CA VAL A 337 -13.30 12.54 11.97
C VAL A 337 -14.59 13.30 12.22
N ARG A 338 -15.71 12.60 12.42
CA ARG A 338 -17.00 13.24 12.73
C ARG A 338 -16.96 14.06 14.02
N GLY A 339 -16.20 13.59 15.02
CA GLY A 339 -16.05 14.31 16.29
C GLY A 339 -15.26 15.62 16.19
N LEU A 340 -14.48 15.81 15.13
CA LEU A 340 -13.72 17.03 14.86
C LEU A 340 -14.49 18.04 14.01
N GLN A 341 -15.63 17.67 13.46
CA GLN A 341 -16.45 18.51 12.59
C GLN A 341 -17.61 19.15 13.38
N PRO A 342 -18.06 20.37 13.00
CA PRO A 342 -19.27 20.95 13.57
C PRO A 342 -20.49 20.10 13.24
N LYS A 343 -21.41 19.97 14.19
CA LYS A 343 -22.67 19.27 13.95
C LYS A 343 -23.47 19.95 12.84
N PRO A 344 -24.25 19.18 12.06
CA PRO A 344 -25.15 19.73 11.03
C PRO A 344 -26.14 20.74 11.56
#